data_ada673bacfa09f664f5f4423ab525c63
#
_entry.id   ada673bacfa09f664f5f4423ab525c63
#
_cell.length_a   1.000
_cell.length_b   1.000
_cell.length_c   1.000
_cell.angle_alpha   90.00
_cell.angle_beta   90.00
_cell.angle_gamma   90.00
#
_symmetry.space_group_name_H-M   'P 1'
#
loop_
_entity.id
_entity.type
_entity.pdbx_description
1 polymer ?
#
loop_
_entity_poly.entity_id
_entity_poly.type
_entity_poly.pdbx_seq_one_letter_code
_entity_poly.pdbx_strand_id
1 'polypeptide(L)' 'MEQVEWEKLSPKQKKIQLYLEQKKTLVTFLERGAISQVQFDKSLGDLTFKMDMSNTTD' A
#
# COMPACT_ATOMS: atom_id res chain seq x y z
N MET A 1 8.98 17.87 -7.09
CA MET A 1 8.87 16.48 -6.85
C MET A 1 8.74 15.66 -8.13
N GLU A 2 9.43 14.58 -8.19
CA GLU A 2 9.41 13.72 -9.33
C GLU A 2 8.07 13.06 -9.50
N GLN A 3 7.59 13.07 -10.70
CA GLN A 3 6.38 12.35 -11.01
C GLN A 3 6.72 11.10 -11.75
N VAL A 4 6.34 9.99 -11.17
CA VAL A 4 6.51 8.73 -11.85
C VAL A 4 5.42 8.61 -12.89
N GLU A 5 5.82 8.33 -14.11
CA GLU A 5 4.84 8.13 -15.17
C GLU A 5 4.22 6.77 -15.00
N TRP A 6 3.01 6.77 -14.51
CA TRP A 6 2.31 5.55 -14.17
C TRP A 6 2.29 4.55 -15.31
N GLU A 7 2.10 5.05 -16.52
CA GLU A 7 1.94 4.17 -17.68
C GLU A 7 3.21 3.43 -18.04
N LYS A 8 4.35 3.95 -17.62
CA LYS A 8 5.62 3.32 -17.93
C LYS A 8 6.03 2.29 -16.91
N LEU A 9 5.30 2.19 -15.82
CA LEU A 9 5.60 1.22 -14.78
C LEU A 9 5.14 -0.17 -15.22
N SER A 10 5.92 -1.18 -14.86
CA SER A 10 5.50 -2.55 -15.07
C SER A 10 4.33 -2.85 -14.12
N PRO A 11 3.54 -3.90 -14.41
CA PRO A 11 2.46 -4.25 -13.50
C PRO A 11 2.94 -4.49 -12.07
N LYS A 12 4.11 -5.07 -11.92
CA LYS A 12 4.66 -5.30 -10.60
C LYS A 12 4.97 -4.00 -9.90
N GLN A 13 5.55 -3.06 -10.63
CA GLN A 13 5.86 -1.75 -10.05
C GLN A 13 4.60 -0.98 -9.71
N LYS A 14 3.56 -1.13 -10.50
CA LYS A 14 2.28 -0.49 -10.19
C LYS A 14 1.72 -1.01 -8.88
N LYS A 15 1.80 -2.31 -8.64
CA LYS A 15 1.34 -2.89 -7.39
C LYS A 15 2.13 -2.34 -6.22
N ILE A 16 3.44 -2.24 -6.37
CA ILE A 16 4.29 -1.72 -5.31
C ILE A 16 3.94 -0.26 -5.00
N GLN A 17 3.73 0.53 -6.04
CA GLN A 17 3.36 1.92 -5.84
C GLN A 17 2.04 2.05 -5.10
N LEU A 18 1.05 1.26 -5.49
CA LEU A 18 -0.23 1.28 -4.80
C LEU A 18 -0.08 0.91 -3.34
N TYR A 19 0.72 -0.12 -3.08
CA TYR A 19 0.96 -0.54 -1.71
C TYR A 19 1.58 0.59 -0.89
N LEU A 20 2.59 1.24 -1.44
CA LEU A 20 3.26 2.32 -0.74
C LEU A 20 2.33 3.49 -0.46
N GLU A 21 1.49 3.82 -1.43
CA GLU A 21 0.55 4.91 -1.25
C GLU A 21 -0.48 4.60 -0.18
N GLN A 22 -0.99 3.38 -0.18
CA GLN A 22 -1.96 3.00 0.83
C GLN A 22 -1.33 2.92 2.20
N LYS A 23 -0.11 2.43 2.28
CA LYS A 23 0.61 2.40 3.54
C LYS A 23 0.80 3.81 4.08
N LYS A 24 1.16 4.74 3.20
CA LYS A 24 1.35 6.12 3.60
C LYS A 24 0.06 6.72 4.15
N THR A 25 -1.05 6.43 3.49
CA THR A 25 -2.34 6.90 3.94
C THR A 25 -2.68 6.34 5.32
N LEU A 26 -2.41 5.07 5.54
CA LEU A 26 -2.65 4.44 6.83
C LEU A 26 -1.80 5.09 7.92
N VAL A 27 -0.55 5.37 7.61
CA VAL A 27 0.33 6.02 8.58
C VAL A 27 -0.22 7.40 8.95
N THR A 28 -0.70 8.13 7.96
CA THR A 28 -1.28 9.44 8.21
C THR A 28 -2.49 9.34 9.12
N PHE A 29 -3.36 8.37 8.88
CA PHE A 29 -4.53 8.17 9.71
C PHE A 29 -4.14 7.81 11.14
N LEU A 30 -3.11 6.97 11.28
CA LEU A 30 -2.64 6.58 12.59
C LEU A 30 -2.10 7.79 13.35
N GLU A 31 -1.32 8.62 12.68
CA GLU A 31 -0.74 9.80 13.31
C GLU A 31 -1.81 10.80 13.73
N ARG A 32 -2.88 10.88 12.98
CA ARG A 32 -3.99 11.78 13.31
C ARG A 32 -4.95 11.19 14.33
N GLY A 33 -4.75 9.95 14.70
CA GLY A 33 -5.65 9.30 15.64
C GLY A 33 -6.95 8.85 15.00
N ALA A 34 -7.03 8.83 13.69
CA ALA A 34 -8.25 8.38 13.00
C ALA A 34 -8.43 6.88 13.11
N ILE A 35 -7.34 6.14 13.25
CA ILE A 35 -7.38 4.70 13.46
C ILE A 35 -6.43 4.35 14.60
N SER A 36 -6.67 3.21 15.22
CA SER A 36 -5.83 2.75 16.32
C SER A 36 -4.65 1.96 15.76
N GLN A 37 -3.66 1.72 16.63
CA GLN A 37 -2.50 0.91 16.24
C GLN A 37 -2.95 -0.48 15.81
N VAL A 38 -3.92 -1.05 16.51
CA VAL A 38 -4.43 -2.37 16.15
C VAL A 38 -5.04 -2.36 14.77
N GLN A 39 -5.83 -1.34 14.48
CA GLN A 39 -6.44 -1.21 13.17
C GLN A 39 -5.39 -1.00 12.08
N PHE A 40 -4.38 -0.21 12.38
CA PHE A 40 -3.30 0.03 11.45
C PHE A 40 -2.59 -1.27 11.11
N ASP A 41 -2.24 -2.05 12.13
CA ASP A 41 -1.53 -3.31 11.93
C ASP A 41 -2.36 -4.28 11.11
N LYS A 42 -3.65 -4.34 11.41
CA LYS A 42 -4.55 -5.24 10.71
C LYS A 42 -4.70 -4.87 9.25
N SER A 43 -4.89 -3.58 8.99
CA SER A 43 -5.05 -3.10 7.63
C SER A 43 -3.78 -3.31 6.83
N LEU A 44 -2.64 -3.05 7.45
CA LEU A 44 -1.36 -3.24 6.78
C LEU A 44 -1.13 -4.72 6.48
N GLY A 45 -1.48 -5.58 7.41
CA GLY A 45 -1.37 -7.01 7.20
C GLY A 45 -2.22 -7.48 6.04
N ASP A 46 -3.46 -7.01 5.98
CA ASP A 46 -4.36 -7.36 4.88
C ASP A 46 -3.80 -6.87 3.56
N LEU A 47 -3.26 -5.68 3.55
CA LEU A 47 -2.70 -5.10 2.34
C LEU A 47 -1.52 -5.92 1.85
N THR A 48 -0.65 -6.30 2.76
CA THR A 48 0.50 -7.13 2.42
C THR A 48 0.07 -8.49 1.90
N PHE A 49 -0.95 -9.06 2.53
CA PHE A 49 -1.48 -10.34 2.11
C PHE A 49 -2.02 -10.28 0.68
N LYS A 50 -2.74 -9.22 0.36
CA LYS A 50 -3.28 -9.05 -0.98
C LYS A 50 -2.17 -8.89 -2.01
N MET A 51 -1.10 -8.21 -1.65
CA MET A 51 0.05 -8.08 -2.54
C MET A 51 0.65 -9.43 -2.85
N ASP A 52 0.83 -10.24 -1.82
CA ASP A 52 1.40 -11.58 -2.01
C ASP A 52 0.50 -12.45 -2.87
N MET A 53 -0.79 -12.38 -2.63
CA MET A 53 -1.75 -13.14 -3.43
C MET A 53 -1.68 -12.73 -4.89
N SER A 54 -1.59 -11.44 -5.14
CA SER A 54 -1.50 -10.95 -6.51
C SER A 54 -0.25 -11.44 -7.19
N ASN A 55 0.85 -11.49 -6.46
CA ASN A 55 2.11 -11.97 -7.02
C ASN A 55 2.02 -13.45 -7.35
N THR A 56 1.30 -14.20 -6.53
CA THR A 56 1.20 -15.64 -6.72
C THR A 56 0.40 -16.00 -7.97
N THR A 57 -0.56 -15.17 -8.31
CA THR A 57 -1.42 -15.47 -9.45
C THR A 57 -0.82 -15.09 -10.79
N ASP A 58 0.25 -14.38 -10.77
CA ASP A 58 0.96 -14.06 -12.03
C ASP A 58 1.74 -15.25 -12.55
#